data_20fc6bc90c2b548b0d9f1b6b8e098b6e
#
_entry.id   20fc6bc90c2b548b0d9f1b6b8e098b6e
#
_cell.length_a   1.000
_cell.length_b   1.000
_cell.length_c   1.000
_cell.angle_alpha   90.00
_cell.angle_beta   90.00
_cell.angle_gamma   90.00
#
_symmetry.space_group_name_H-M   'P 1'
#
loop_
_entity.id
_entity.type
_entity.pdbx_description
1 polymer ?
#
loop_
_entity_poly.entity_id
_entity_poly.type
_entity_poly.pdbx_seq_one_letter_code
_entity_poly.pdbx_strand_id
1 'polypeptide(L)'
;MTASLILFAALPSIAAVPADVKGALPALTVMVVNGGVNVLIAILILIAGWLVARGVGRWVHDVTERSHYIDETLKPLISNFVRYGILAITVVAVLSQFGVQTTSLIAVLGAAGLAIGLALQGTLSNVASGVMLLVLRPFRVFEKIKVGDATGIVREIGLFRTEIITDDGNYVSIPNSTIFAGTITNVSRESQRRTDFTVEVDRGENLDRLQKVILEALGHLPQVAKQPAPVVRVENLGPLSTTLTVHAWLQNRDFLNSLSEVKKGVRHALQEAEIAAPIPVAAPAVAPWQPPAEQDADEHANKPN
;
A
#
# COMPACT_ATOMS: atom_id res chain seq x y z
N MET A 1 20.24 47.37 28.06
CA MET A 1 19.88 47.84 29.40
C MET A 1 18.37 47.76 29.53
N THR A 2 17.85 47.21 30.60
CA THR A 2 16.43 47.00 30.97
C THR A 2 15.78 45.66 30.58
N ALA A 3 16.27 44.58 31.25
CA ALA A 3 15.51 43.31 31.33
C ALA A 3 15.93 42.56 32.61
N SER A 4 15.73 43.18 33.78
CA SER A 4 16.09 42.55 35.06
C SER A 4 15.26 43.14 36.23
N LEU A 5 13.92 43.14 36.10
CA LEU A 5 13.09 43.63 37.22
C LEU A 5 11.66 43.10 37.25
N ILE A 6 11.39 41.85 36.87
CA ILE A 6 10.06 41.23 37.04
C ILE A 6 10.20 39.80 37.58
N LEU A 7 11.09 39.52 38.51
CA LEU A 7 11.17 38.19 39.17
C LEU A 7 11.21 38.29 40.69
N PHE A 8 10.60 39.31 41.29
CA PHE A 8 10.63 39.44 42.76
C PHE A 8 9.28 39.80 43.37
N ALA A 9 8.16 39.53 42.72
CA ALA A 9 6.83 39.91 43.22
C ALA A 9 5.86 38.73 43.36
N ALA A 10 6.29 37.60 43.88
CA ALA A 10 5.37 36.52 44.29
C ALA A 10 5.95 35.68 45.44
N LEU A 11 6.56 36.34 46.40
CA LEU A 11 6.65 35.73 47.74
C LEU A 11 5.35 36.06 48.46
N PRO A 12 4.56 35.04 48.94
CA PRO A 12 3.40 35.32 49.76
C PRO A 12 3.91 36.05 51.00
N SER A 13 3.36 37.25 51.23
CA SER A 13 3.53 38.07 52.42
C SER A 13 3.45 37.16 53.65
N ILE A 14 4.54 37.11 54.40
CA ILE A 14 4.53 36.59 55.77
C ILE A 14 3.77 37.61 56.61
N ALA A 15 2.46 37.65 56.43
CA ALA A 15 1.59 38.53 57.17
C ALA A 15 1.05 37.81 58.39
N ALA A 16 1.45 38.33 59.54
CA ALA A 16 0.81 38.23 60.83
C ALA A 16 0.66 36.80 61.42
N VAL A 17 1.60 36.43 62.29
CA VAL A 17 1.38 35.46 63.33
C VAL A 17 0.18 35.92 64.16
N PRO A 18 -0.95 35.19 64.21
CA PRO A 18 -2.09 35.57 65.03
C PRO A 18 -1.67 35.48 66.47
N ALA A 19 -1.98 36.54 67.26
CA ALA A 19 -1.65 36.60 68.69
C ALA A 19 -2.42 35.58 69.55
N ASP A 20 -3.30 34.78 68.95
CA ASP A 20 -4.01 33.71 69.64
C ASP A 20 -3.44 32.29 69.34
N VAL A 21 -2.40 31.92 70.04
CA VAL A 21 -1.69 30.62 69.85
C VAL A 21 -2.64 29.44 70.12
N LYS A 22 -3.76 29.59 70.89
CA LYS A 22 -4.74 28.52 71.16
C LYS A 22 -5.65 28.23 69.94
N GLY A 23 -5.90 29.22 69.06
CA GLY A 23 -6.64 29.04 67.82
C GLY A 23 -5.78 28.54 66.65
N ALA A 24 -4.44 28.77 66.68
CA ALA A 24 -3.55 28.38 65.61
C ALA A 24 -3.12 26.88 65.65
N LEU A 25 -3.11 26.26 66.83
CA LEU A 25 -2.71 24.86 67.00
C LEU A 25 -3.56 23.85 66.20
N PRO A 26 -4.90 23.91 66.16
CA PRO A 26 -5.69 22.99 65.36
C PRO A 26 -5.52 23.23 63.85
N ALA A 27 -5.32 24.46 63.40
CA ALA A 27 -5.07 24.77 62.00
C ALA A 27 -3.70 24.25 61.54
N LEU A 28 -2.66 24.38 62.37
CA LEU A 28 -1.33 23.82 62.11
C LEU A 28 -1.35 22.30 62.06
N THR A 29 -2.05 21.64 63.01
CA THR A 29 -2.17 20.16 63.00
C THR A 29 -2.88 19.65 61.78
N VAL A 30 -3.99 20.28 61.35
CA VAL A 30 -4.70 19.92 60.10
C VAL A 30 -3.79 20.12 58.86
N MET A 31 -3.04 21.21 58.82
CA MET A 31 -2.13 21.49 57.71
C MET A 31 -0.98 20.47 57.65
N VAL A 32 -0.39 20.10 58.77
CA VAL A 32 0.70 19.08 58.85
C VAL A 32 0.16 17.69 58.55
N VAL A 33 -1.00 17.32 59.04
CA VAL A 33 -1.62 16.03 58.79
C VAL A 33 -1.98 15.89 57.28
N ASN A 34 -2.66 16.90 56.70
CA ASN A 34 -3.00 16.89 55.29
C ASN A 34 -1.75 16.91 54.40
N GLY A 35 -0.74 17.72 54.74
CA GLY A 35 0.55 17.71 54.04
C GLY A 35 1.23 16.35 54.10
N GLY A 36 1.26 15.71 55.29
CA GLY A 36 1.81 14.37 55.47
C GLY A 36 1.08 13.29 54.67
N VAL A 37 -0.26 13.35 54.64
CA VAL A 37 -1.09 12.45 53.82
C VAL A 37 -0.83 12.64 52.34
N ASN A 38 -0.74 13.88 51.85
CA ASN A 38 -0.44 14.17 50.43
C ASN A 38 0.93 13.66 50.02
N VAL A 39 1.96 13.80 50.88
CA VAL A 39 3.30 13.25 50.64
C VAL A 39 3.26 11.72 50.59
N LEU A 40 2.53 11.09 51.47
CA LEU A 40 2.40 9.62 51.52
C LEU A 40 1.70 9.11 50.25
N ILE A 41 0.62 9.76 49.81
CA ILE A 41 -0.08 9.42 48.54
C ILE A 41 0.84 9.64 47.34
N ALA A 42 1.60 10.74 47.30
CA ALA A 42 2.53 11.02 46.23
C ALA A 42 3.63 9.94 46.12
N ILE A 43 4.16 9.49 47.27
CA ILE A 43 5.13 8.39 47.28
C ILE A 43 4.49 7.08 46.80
N LEU A 44 3.26 6.78 47.20
CA LEU A 44 2.54 5.59 46.72
C LEU A 44 2.30 5.64 45.21
N ILE A 45 1.90 6.79 44.66
CA ILE A 45 1.74 7.00 43.21
C ILE A 45 3.07 6.79 42.50
N LEU A 46 4.15 7.33 43.05
CA LEU A 46 5.48 7.21 42.45
C LEU A 46 5.98 5.76 42.45
N ILE A 47 5.82 5.04 43.56
CA ILE A 47 6.18 3.63 43.68
C ILE A 47 5.33 2.78 42.72
N ALA A 48 4.00 2.98 42.71
CA ALA A 48 3.08 2.28 41.84
C ALA A 48 3.41 2.55 40.36
N GLY A 49 3.60 3.80 39.97
CA GLY A 49 4.00 4.19 38.61
C GLY A 49 5.35 3.62 38.19
N TRP A 50 6.34 3.60 39.09
CA TRP A 50 7.63 2.99 38.84
C TRP A 50 7.53 1.46 38.63
N LEU A 51 6.73 0.77 39.46
CA LEU A 51 6.50 -0.67 39.35
C LEU A 51 5.78 -1.00 38.05
N VAL A 52 4.75 -0.22 37.67
CA VAL A 52 4.05 -0.37 36.39
C VAL A 52 5.01 -0.11 35.21
N ALA A 53 5.74 1.00 35.24
CA ALA A 53 6.72 1.34 34.20
C ALA A 53 7.78 0.25 34.01
N ARG A 54 8.26 -0.31 35.14
CA ARG A 54 9.25 -1.40 35.12
C ARG A 54 8.63 -2.71 34.66
N GLY A 55 7.39 -3.03 35.06
CA GLY A 55 6.68 -4.24 34.69
C GLY A 55 6.34 -4.25 33.18
N VAL A 56 5.71 -3.17 32.71
CA VAL A 56 5.34 -3.02 31.31
C VAL A 56 6.59 -2.94 30.41
N GLY A 57 7.63 -2.19 30.84
CA GLY A 57 8.88 -2.10 30.10
C GLY A 57 9.56 -3.48 29.94
N ARG A 58 9.57 -4.31 31.00
CA ARG A 58 10.08 -5.69 30.92
C ARG A 58 9.23 -6.57 30.03
N TRP A 59 7.92 -6.53 30.18
CA TRP A 59 7.02 -7.30 29.33
C TRP A 59 7.18 -6.96 27.84
N VAL A 60 7.31 -5.67 27.50
CA VAL A 60 7.59 -5.24 26.12
C VAL A 60 8.96 -5.77 25.65
N HIS A 61 9.97 -5.72 26.50
CA HIS A 61 11.30 -6.25 26.19
C HIS A 61 11.26 -7.76 25.93
N ASP A 62 10.60 -8.54 26.80
CA ASP A 62 10.47 -10.00 26.66
C ASP A 62 9.70 -10.40 25.40
N VAL A 63 8.64 -9.64 25.04
CA VAL A 63 7.88 -9.86 23.82
C VAL A 63 8.72 -9.56 22.57
N THR A 64 9.50 -8.47 22.62
CA THR A 64 10.39 -8.10 21.50
C THR A 64 11.59 -9.02 21.38
N GLU A 65 12.12 -9.57 22.48
CA GLU A 65 13.21 -10.57 22.42
C GLU A 65 12.81 -11.86 21.73
N ARG A 66 11.56 -12.31 21.88
CA ARG A 66 11.05 -13.52 21.21
C ARG A 66 10.85 -13.36 19.71
N SER A 67 10.83 -12.13 19.22
CA SER A 67 10.66 -11.84 17.81
C SER A 67 12.00 -11.80 17.08
N HIS A 68 12.21 -12.71 16.14
CA HIS A 68 13.38 -12.73 15.26
C HIS A 68 13.35 -11.64 14.18
N TYR A 69 12.24 -10.91 14.05
CA TYR A 69 12.05 -9.86 13.04
C TYR A 69 12.46 -8.46 13.52
N ILE A 70 12.73 -8.30 14.83
CA ILE A 70 13.10 -7.01 15.41
C ILE A 70 14.60 -7.00 15.66
N ASP A 71 15.28 -6.04 15.02
CA ASP A 71 16.71 -5.83 15.23
C ASP A 71 17.02 -5.59 16.72
N GLU A 72 18.16 -6.13 17.19
CA GLU A 72 18.59 -6.02 18.59
C GLU A 72 18.72 -4.58 19.06
N THR A 73 19.00 -3.65 18.15
CA THR A 73 19.11 -2.22 18.46
C THR A 73 17.77 -1.55 18.73
N LEU A 74 16.66 -2.05 18.15
CA LEU A 74 15.33 -1.50 18.33
C LEU A 74 14.64 -1.98 19.61
N LYS A 75 14.97 -3.18 20.11
CA LYS A 75 14.36 -3.77 21.32
C LYS A 75 14.45 -2.85 22.55
N PRO A 76 15.65 -2.35 22.94
CA PRO A 76 15.78 -1.45 24.09
C PRO A 76 15.13 -0.08 23.83
N LEU A 77 15.12 0.40 22.60
CA LEU A 77 14.51 1.68 22.24
C LEU A 77 12.99 1.67 22.51
N ILE A 78 12.29 0.64 22.04
CA ILE A 78 10.83 0.47 22.23
C ILE A 78 10.50 0.34 23.73
N SER A 79 11.24 -0.51 24.45
CA SER A 79 11.04 -0.73 25.89
C SER A 79 11.25 0.55 26.72
N ASN A 80 12.31 1.30 26.41
CA ASN A 80 12.61 2.55 27.11
C ASN A 80 11.58 3.64 26.77
N PHE A 81 11.12 3.73 25.52
CA PHE A 81 10.09 4.68 25.13
C PHE A 81 8.80 4.49 25.93
N VAL A 82 8.32 3.25 26.02
CA VAL A 82 7.13 2.91 26.82
C VAL A 82 7.37 3.22 28.32
N ARG A 83 8.52 2.83 28.86
CA ARG A 83 8.87 3.07 30.25
C ARG A 83 8.89 4.55 30.60
N TYR A 84 9.56 5.38 29.78
CA TYR A 84 9.62 6.82 30.04
C TYR A 84 8.28 7.51 29.81
N GLY A 85 7.44 7.04 28.89
CA GLY A 85 6.08 7.52 28.72
C GLY A 85 5.25 7.33 29.99
N ILE A 86 5.29 6.13 30.59
CA ILE A 86 4.58 5.83 31.86
C ILE A 86 5.14 6.69 33.00
N LEU A 87 6.46 6.85 33.09
CA LEU A 87 7.08 7.68 34.11
C LEU A 87 6.70 9.16 33.97
N ALA A 88 6.61 9.69 32.75
CA ALA A 88 6.17 11.06 32.50
C ALA A 88 4.73 11.30 33.03
N ILE A 89 3.81 10.38 32.74
CA ILE A 89 2.44 10.43 33.25
C ILE A 89 2.44 10.33 34.79
N THR A 90 3.26 9.45 35.37
CA THR A 90 3.39 9.30 36.83
C THR A 90 3.88 10.59 37.49
N VAL A 91 4.87 11.26 36.91
CA VAL A 91 5.38 12.55 37.41
C VAL A 91 4.29 13.61 37.41
N VAL A 92 3.49 13.71 36.33
CA VAL A 92 2.36 14.65 36.26
C VAL A 92 1.33 14.35 37.36
N ALA A 93 1.03 13.08 37.60
CA ALA A 93 0.11 12.67 38.67
C ALA A 93 0.64 13.04 40.07
N VAL A 94 1.94 12.88 40.32
CA VAL A 94 2.58 13.28 41.57
C VAL A 94 2.55 14.80 41.73
N LEU A 95 2.84 15.57 40.69
CA LEU A 95 2.77 17.05 40.73
C LEU A 95 1.35 17.53 41.07
N SER A 96 0.33 16.90 40.47
CA SER A 96 -1.09 17.20 40.76
C SER A 96 -1.43 16.98 42.24
N GLN A 97 -0.86 15.94 42.91
CA GLN A 97 -1.08 15.67 44.34
C GLN A 97 -0.51 16.77 45.22
N PHE A 98 0.53 17.46 44.81
CA PHE A 98 1.08 18.63 45.49
C PHE A 98 0.36 19.95 45.18
N GLY A 99 -0.76 19.91 44.44
CA GLY A 99 -1.53 21.11 44.07
C GLY A 99 -0.91 21.91 42.94
N VAL A 100 0.10 21.40 42.25
CA VAL A 100 0.68 22.04 41.06
C VAL A 100 -0.35 21.99 39.94
N GLN A 101 -0.61 23.10 39.30
CA GLN A 101 -1.54 23.17 38.16
C GLN A 101 -0.98 22.44 36.94
N THR A 102 -1.40 21.17 36.75
CA THR A 102 -0.84 20.28 35.72
C THR A 102 -1.53 20.43 34.36
N THR A 103 -2.55 21.29 34.25
CA THR A 103 -3.32 21.48 33.00
C THR A 103 -2.44 21.80 31.79
N SER A 104 -1.47 22.69 31.97
CA SER A 104 -0.51 23.04 30.90
C SER A 104 0.40 21.88 30.51
N LEU A 105 0.85 21.10 31.50
CA LEU A 105 1.67 19.90 31.24
C LEU A 105 0.89 18.83 30.48
N ILE A 106 -0.37 18.60 30.88
CA ILE A 106 -1.28 17.67 30.17
C ILE A 106 -1.54 18.16 28.74
N ALA A 107 -1.74 19.48 28.55
CA ALA A 107 -1.93 20.05 27.23
C ALA A 107 -0.69 19.85 26.33
N VAL A 108 0.51 20.07 26.86
CA VAL A 108 1.78 19.84 26.13
C VAL A 108 1.96 18.35 25.80
N LEU A 109 1.72 17.43 26.76
CA LEU A 109 1.80 15.99 26.52
C LEU A 109 0.76 15.54 25.51
N GLY A 110 -0.45 16.08 25.55
CA GLY A 110 -1.50 15.82 24.57
C GLY A 110 -1.12 16.29 23.16
N ALA A 111 -0.58 17.50 23.03
CA ALA A 111 -0.08 18.03 21.77
C ALA A 111 1.10 17.20 21.21
N ALA A 112 2.04 16.79 22.09
CA ALA A 112 3.13 15.91 21.70
C ALA A 112 2.62 14.53 21.25
N GLY A 113 1.64 13.96 21.96
CA GLY A 113 1.00 12.69 21.60
C GLY A 113 0.28 12.77 20.24
N LEU A 114 -0.43 13.89 20.00
CA LEU A 114 -1.09 14.13 18.72
C LEU A 114 -0.06 14.24 17.58
N ALA A 115 1.03 14.98 17.79
CA ALA A 115 2.10 15.12 16.81
C ALA A 115 2.74 13.76 16.46
N ILE A 116 3.02 12.92 17.47
CA ILE A 116 3.52 11.56 17.26
C ILE A 116 2.48 10.70 16.53
N GLY A 117 1.20 10.78 16.89
CA GLY A 117 0.11 10.06 16.23
C GLY A 117 0.00 10.43 14.74
N LEU A 118 0.08 11.72 14.40
CA LEU A 118 0.09 12.18 13.02
C LEU A 118 1.34 11.71 12.26
N ALA A 119 2.51 11.73 12.91
CA ALA A 119 3.74 11.22 12.29
C ALA A 119 3.68 9.71 12.00
N LEU A 120 2.99 8.93 12.83
CA LEU A 120 2.84 7.47 12.70
C LEU A 120 1.58 7.05 11.93
N GLN A 121 0.74 8.00 11.49
CA GLN A 121 -0.55 7.72 10.83
C GLN A 121 -0.41 6.76 9.65
N GLY A 122 0.58 6.96 8.78
CA GLY A 122 0.80 6.10 7.62
C GLY A 122 1.18 4.66 8.00
N THR A 123 1.99 4.52 9.04
CA THR A 123 2.41 3.20 9.54
C THR A 123 1.21 2.46 10.15
N LEU A 124 0.41 3.14 10.97
CA LEU A 124 -0.79 2.57 11.58
C LEU A 124 -1.85 2.19 10.54
N SER A 125 -2.00 3.02 9.50
CA SER A 125 -2.86 2.72 8.35
C SER A 125 -2.44 1.43 7.65
N ASN A 126 -1.13 1.21 7.46
CA ASN A 126 -0.63 -0.02 6.85
C ASN A 126 -0.90 -1.25 7.71
N VAL A 127 -0.73 -1.15 9.02
CA VAL A 127 -1.05 -2.24 9.97
C VAL A 127 -2.54 -2.57 9.93
N ALA A 128 -3.41 -1.58 10.04
CA ALA A 128 -4.85 -1.77 9.98
C ALA A 128 -5.28 -2.42 8.65
N SER A 129 -4.74 -1.94 7.53
CA SER A 129 -4.99 -2.51 6.21
C SER A 129 -4.47 -3.93 6.08
N GLY A 130 -3.29 -4.25 6.62
CA GLY A 130 -2.73 -5.60 6.64
C GLY A 130 -3.64 -6.57 7.39
N VAL A 131 -4.13 -6.18 8.56
CA VAL A 131 -5.11 -6.98 9.33
C VAL A 131 -6.39 -7.17 8.53
N MET A 132 -6.92 -6.11 7.89
CA MET A 132 -8.12 -6.21 7.06
C MET A 132 -7.94 -7.11 5.84
N LEU A 133 -6.78 -7.10 5.19
CA LEU A 133 -6.46 -8.02 4.10
C LEU A 133 -6.47 -9.48 4.56
N LEU A 134 -5.95 -9.76 5.76
CA LEU A 134 -5.95 -11.11 6.35
C LEU A 134 -7.35 -11.58 6.80
N VAL A 135 -8.21 -10.66 7.25
CA VAL A 135 -9.58 -10.96 7.70
C VAL A 135 -10.51 -11.13 6.51
N LEU A 136 -10.57 -10.14 5.60
CA LEU A 136 -11.50 -10.13 4.47
C LEU A 136 -11.03 -11.03 3.32
N ARG A 137 -9.73 -11.30 3.23
CA ARG A 137 -9.10 -12.18 2.23
C ARG A 137 -9.54 -11.90 0.80
N PRO A 138 -9.39 -10.68 0.27
CA PRO A 138 -9.66 -10.39 -1.13
C PRO A 138 -8.77 -11.22 -2.06
N PHE A 139 -7.60 -11.62 -1.58
CA PHE A 139 -6.68 -12.57 -2.19
C PHE A 139 -5.95 -13.38 -1.11
N ARG A 140 -5.26 -14.44 -1.52
CA ARG A 140 -4.46 -15.30 -0.65
C ARG A 140 -3.02 -15.39 -1.15
N VAL A 141 -2.13 -15.87 -0.29
CA VAL A 141 -0.76 -16.24 -0.69
C VAL A 141 -0.83 -17.27 -1.81
N PHE A 142 0.06 -17.18 -2.79
CA PHE A 142 0.14 -17.92 -4.05
C PHE A 142 -0.95 -17.59 -5.09
N GLU A 143 -1.87 -16.67 -4.84
CA GLU A 143 -2.77 -16.16 -5.87
C GLU A 143 -2.07 -15.04 -6.67
N LYS A 144 -2.35 -15.00 -7.97
CA LYS A 144 -1.88 -13.92 -8.85
C LYS A 144 -2.85 -12.77 -8.81
N ILE A 145 -2.33 -11.59 -8.48
CA ILE A 145 -3.11 -10.35 -8.37
C ILE A 145 -2.50 -9.24 -9.23
N LYS A 146 -3.34 -8.30 -9.59
CA LYS A 146 -2.93 -7.01 -10.15
C LYS A 146 -3.39 -5.90 -9.20
N VAL A 147 -2.44 -5.06 -8.78
CA VAL A 147 -2.67 -3.89 -7.94
C VAL A 147 -1.95 -2.69 -8.57
N GLY A 148 -2.71 -1.70 -9.03
CA GLY A 148 -2.14 -0.62 -9.85
C GLY A 148 -1.48 -1.19 -11.11
N ASP A 149 -0.21 -0.85 -11.32
CA ASP A 149 0.57 -1.35 -12.46
C ASP A 149 1.32 -2.66 -12.17
N ALA A 150 1.37 -3.09 -10.92
CA ALA A 150 2.07 -4.30 -10.52
C ALA A 150 1.16 -5.54 -10.68
N THR A 151 1.67 -6.55 -11.39
CA THR A 151 1.01 -7.86 -11.55
C THR A 151 1.99 -8.94 -11.12
N GLY A 152 1.56 -9.83 -10.20
CA GLY A 152 2.43 -10.89 -9.72
C GLY A 152 1.73 -11.86 -8.79
N ILE A 153 2.46 -12.88 -8.37
CA ILE A 153 2.00 -13.90 -7.41
C ILE A 153 2.32 -13.39 -6.00
N VAL A 154 1.33 -13.41 -5.12
CA VAL A 154 1.49 -13.03 -3.70
C VAL A 154 2.40 -14.04 -3.02
N ARG A 155 3.54 -13.59 -2.53
CA ARG A 155 4.49 -14.38 -1.76
C ARG A 155 4.14 -14.38 -0.27
N GLU A 156 3.87 -13.17 0.27
CA GLU A 156 3.60 -12.98 1.69
C GLU A 156 2.72 -11.74 1.90
N ILE A 157 1.85 -11.82 2.91
CA ILE A 157 1.08 -10.69 3.41
C ILE A 157 1.64 -10.37 4.80
N GLY A 158 2.57 -9.43 4.86
CA GLY A 158 3.19 -8.98 6.10
C GLY A 158 2.34 -7.93 6.82
N LEU A 159 2.80 -7.49 8.01
CA LEU A 159 2.08 -6.54 8.85
C LEU A 159 1.92 -5.16 8.18
N PHE A 160 2.94 -4.67 7.50
CA PHE A 160 2.97 -3.34 6.88
C PHE A 160 2.86 -3.38 5.36
N ARG A 161 3.32 -4.45 4.74
CA ARG A 161 3.51 -4.59 3.30
C ARG A 161 3.15 -5.98 2.85
N THR A 162 2.65 -6.07 1.63
CA THR A 162 2.45 -7.34 0.91
C THR A 162 3.52 -7.47 -0.15
N GLU A 163 4.10 -8.66 -0.25
CA GLU A 163 5.15 -9.00 -1.20
C GLU A 163 4.58 -9.80 -2.36
N ILE A 164 4.90 -9.39 -3.57
CA ILE A 164 4.53 -10.10 -4.78
C ILE A 164 5.77 -10.36 -5.65
N ILE A 165 5.75 -11.46 -6.38
CA ILE A 165 6.75 -11.78 -7.41
C ILE A 165 6.08 -11.63 -8.77
N THR A 166 6.63 -10.78 -9.63
CA THR A 166 6.13 -10.60 -11.00
C THR A 166 6.49 -11.79 -11.88
N ASP A 167 5.86 -11.89 -13.05
CA ASP A 167 6.17 -12.95 -14.02
C ASP A 167 7.63 -12.92 -14.50
N ASP A 168 8.26 -11.74 -14.48
CA ASP A 168 9.68 -11.54 -14.82
C ASP A 168 10.63 -11.84 -13.66
N GLY A 169 10.10 -12.34 -12.52
CA GLY A 169 10.89 -12.68 -11.34
C GLY A 169 11.26 -11.49 -10.45
N ASN A 170 10.73 -10.30 -10.70
CA ASN A 170 11.01 -9.14 -9.86
C ASN A 170 10.23 -9.22 -8.54
N TYR A 171 10.93 -8.88 -7.46
CA TYR A 171 10.33 -8.69 -6.15
C TYR A 171 9.72 -7.31 -6.04
N VAL A 172 8.43 -7.24 -5.74
CA VAL A 172 7.70 -5.98 -5.54
C VAL A 172 7.05 -5.99 -4.17
N SER A 173 7.34 -4.97 -3.38
CA SER A 173 6.80 -4.80 -2.02
C SER A 173 5.88 -3.59 -2.00
N ILE A 174 4.60 -3.84 -1.74
CA ILE A 174 3.53 -2.84 -1.81
C ILE A 174 3.01 -2.56 -0.38
N PRO A 175 2.90 -1.30 0.06
CA PRO A 175 2.26 -0.97 1.33
C PRO A 175 0.82 -1.48 1.41
N ASN A 176 0.43 -2.09 2.54
CA ASN A 176 -0.90 -2.67 2.68
C ASN A 176 -2.03 -1.66 2.50
N SER A 177 -1.82 -0.41 2.95
CA SER A 177 -2.80 0.68 2.78
C SER A 177 -3.05 1.01 1.32
N THR A 178 -2.01 0.96 0.47
CA THR A 178 -2.14 1.17 -0.98
C THR A 178 -2.98 0.07 -1.63
N ILE A 179 -2.75 -1.19 -1.21
CA ILE A 179 -3.52 -2.33 -1.72
C ILE A 179 -4.98 -2.23 -1.29
N PHE A 180 -5.21 -1.99 0.01
CA PHE A 180 -6.56 -2.00 0.59
C PHE A 180 -7.43 -0.84 0.08
N ALA A 181 -6.85 0.33 -0.17
CA ALA A 181 -7.54 1.50 -0.71
C ALA A 181 -7.73 1.44 -2.24
N GLY A 182 -6.93 0.62 -2.93
CA GLY A 182 -6.94 0.54 -4.39
C GLY A 182 -7.84 -0.56 -4.96
N THR A 183 -7.90 -0.62 -6.28
CA THR A 183 -8.56 -1.72 -6.98
C THR A 183 -7.66 -2.96 -6.97
N ILE A 184 -8.21 -4.07 -6.52
CA ILE A 184 -7.54 -5.37 -6.53
C ILE A 184 -8.19 -6.23 -7.61
N THR A 185 -7.43 -6.63 -8.62
CA THR A 185 -7.88 -7.63 -9.60
C THR A 185 -7.23 -8.96 -9.26
N ASN A 186 -8.03 -9.91 -8.79
CA ASN A 186 -7.56 -11.26 -8.54
C ASN A 186 -7.68 -12.09 -9.83
N VAL A 187 -6.54 -12.45 -10.40
CA VAL A 187 -6.46 -13.15 -11.70
C VAL A 187 -6.60 -14.67 -11.52
N SER A 188 -6.34 -15.19 -10.29
CA SER A 188 -6.33 -16.64 -10.01
C SER A 188 -7.61 -17.18 -9.40
N ARG A 189 -8.48 -16.33 -8.85
CA ARG A 189 -9.64 -16.75 -8.05
C ARG A 189 -10.67 -17.51 -8.86
N GLU A 190 -10.99 -16.99 -10.05
CA GLU A 190 -11.97 -17.60 -10.92
C GLU A 190 -11.35 -18.78 -11.68
N SER A 191 -12.13 -19.86 -11.81
CA SER A 191 -11.67 -21.08 -12.48
C SER A 191 -11.51 -20.92 -14.00
N GLN A 192 -12.20 -19.94 -14.56
CA GLN A 192 -12.21 -19.63 -15.99
C GLN A 192 -11.89 -18.16 -16.23
N ARG A 193 -11.18 -17.91 -17.32
CA ARG A 193 -10.82 -16.56 -17.73
C ARG A 193 -11.10 -16.39 -19.23
N ARG A 194 -11.74 -15.26 -19.59
CA ARG A 194 -11.96 -14.91 -20.99
C ARG A 194 -10.67 -14.47 -21.63
N THR A 195 -10.45 -14.93 -22.86
CA THR A 195 -9.44 -14.44 -23.76
C THR A 195 -10.11 -13.89 -24.99
N ASP A 196 -9.54 -12.82 -25.53
CA ASP A 196 -9.94 -12.20 -26.76
C ASP A 196 -8.71 -12.19 -27.67
N PHE A 197 -8.85 -12.73 -28.90
CA PHE A 197 -7.80 -12.67 -29.91
C PHE A 197 -8.40 -12.49 -31.30
N THR A 198 -7.64 -11.90 -32.19
CA THR A 198 -8.08 -11.60 -33.55
C THR A 198 -7.55 -12.62 -34.55
N VAL A 199 -8.34 -12.88 -35.55
CA VAL A 199 -8.00 -13.67 -36.73
C VAL A 199 -8.23 -12.80 -37.97
N GLU A 200 -7.22 -12.64 -38.78
CA GLU A 200 -7.34 -11.94 -40.05
C GLU A 200 -7.35 -12.94 -41.21
N VAL A 201 -8.29 -12.74 -42.13
CA VAL A 201 -8.48 -13.57 -43.33
C VAL A 201 -8.64 -12.69 -44.57
N ASP A 202 -8.52 -13.30 -45.75
CA ASP A 202 -8.79 -12.61 -47.01
C ASP A 202 -10.24 -12.09 -47.08
N ARG A 203 -10.43 -10.94 -47.72
CA ARG A 203 -11.76 -10.31 -47.84
C ARG A 203 -12.77 -11.17 -48.61
N GLY A 204 -12.31 -12.00 -49.51
CA GLY A 204 -13.15 -12.85 -50.36
C GLY A 204 -13.74 -14.08 -49.64
N GLU A 205 -13.30 -14.36 -48.41
CA GLU A 205 -13.73 -15.53 -47.66
C GLU A 205 -15.18 -15.45 -47.21
N ASN A 206 -15.85 -16.62 -47.18
CA ASN A 206 -17.22 -16.72 -46.67
C ASN A 206 -17.21 -16.67 -45.14
N LEU A 207 -17.77 -15.59 -44.57
CA LEU A 207 -17.76 -15.32 -43.13
C LEU A 207 -18.54 -16.36 -42.33
N ASP A 208 -19.68 -16.87 -42.82
CA ASP A 208 -20.45 -17.89 -42.13
C ASP A 208 -19.72 -19.23 -42.05
N ARG A 209 -19.04 -19.63 -43.14
CA ARG A 209 -18.14 -20.79 -43.16
C ARG A 209 -16.99 -20.62 -42.18
N LEU A 210 -16.38 -19.46 -42.17
CA LEU A 210 -15.24 -19.12 -41.33
C LEU A 210 -15.63 -19.18 -39.85
N GLN A 211 -16.75 -18.55 -39.45
CA GLN A 211 -17.25 -18.62 -38.09
C GLN A 211 -17.51 -20.06 -37.65
N LYS A 212 -18.13 -20.86 -38.54
CA LYS A 212 -18.39 -22.27 -38.26
C LYS A 212 -17.12 -23.07 -38.04
N VAL A 213 -16.10 -22.93 -38.89
CA VAL A 213 -14.81 -23.63 -38.75
C VAL A 213 -14.12 -23.26 -37.44
N ILE A 214 -14.10 -21.97 -37.08
CA ILE A 214 -13.48 -21.52 -35.83
C ILE A 214 -14.24 -22.08 -34.64
N LEU A 215 -15.58 -22.02 -34.61
CA LEU A 215 -16.39 -22.51 -33.51
C LEU A 215 -16.27 -24.03 -33.35
N GLU A 216 -16.23 -24.81 -34.44
CA GLU A 216 -15.99 -26.25 -34.41
C GLU A 216 -14.61 -26.57 -33.84
N ALA A 217 -13.55 -25.88 -34.29
CA ALA A 217 -12.21 -26.02 -33.77
C ALA A 217 -12.16 -25.77 -32.27
N LEU A 218 -12.77 -24.67 -31.81
CA LEU A 218 -12.85 -24.34 -30.38
C LEU A 218 -13.61 -25.40 -29.58
N GLY A 219 -14.65 -25.98 -30.15
CA GLY A 219 -15.47 -27.02 -29.50
C GLY A 219 -14.71 -28.34 -29.27
N HIS A 220 -13.68 -28.62 -30.06
CA HIS A 220 -12.84 -29.84 -29.93
C HIS A 220 -11.68 -29.65 -28.95
N LEU A 221 -11.37 -28.41 -28.55
CA LEU A 221 -10.24 -28.13 -27.64
C LEU A 221 -10.66 -28.28 -26.18
N PRO A 222 -10.05 -29.21 -25.42
CA PRO A 222 -10.43 -29.48 -24.02
C PRO A 222 -10.15 -28.30 -23.08
N GLN A 223 -9.28 -27.36 -23.47
CA GLN A 223 -8.93 -26.17 -22.72
C GLN A 223 -10.03 -25.09 -22.78
N VAL A 224 -10.91 -25.16 -23.79
CA VAL A 224 -12.00 -24.21 -23.99
C VAL A 224 -13.22 -24.64 -23.20
N ALA A 225 -13.75 -23.75 -22.39
CA ALA A 225 -14.97 -23.99 -21.62
C ALA A 225 -16.17 -24.05 -22.56
N LYS A 226 -17.07 -25.01 -22.28
CA LYS A 226 -18.34 -25.14 -23.02
C LYS A 226 -19.37 -24.09 -22.60
N GLN A 227 -19.24 -23.60 -21.39
CA GLN A 227 -20.08 -22.52 -20.83
C GLN A 227 -19.19 -21.56 -20.03
N PRO A 228 -19.23 -20.25 -20.37
CA PRO A 228 -19.95 -19.65 -21.51
C PRO A 228 -19.41 -20.13 -22.86
N ALA A 229 -20.29 -20.29 -23.85
CA ALA A 229 -19.92 -20.72 -25.18
C ALA A 229 -18.97 -19.71 -25.86
N PRO A 230 -17.99 -20.17 -26.66
CA PRO A 230 -17.15 -19.27 -27.43
C PRO A 230 -17.98 -18.51 -28.49
N VAL A 231 -17.57 -17.27 -28.77
CA VAL A 231 -18.26 -16.41 -29.73
C VAL A 231 -17.23 -15.85 -30.71
N VAL A 232 -17.58 -15.86 -31.99
CA VAL A 232 -16.78 -15.25 -33.06
C VAL A 232 -17.58 -14.08 -33.62
N ARG A 233 -16.97 -12.90 -33.67
CA ARG A 233 -17.58 -11.67 -34.19
C ARG A 233 -16.72 -11.07 -35.28
N VAL A 234 -17.35 -10.52 -36.29
CA VAL A 234 -16.67 -9.69 -37.28
C VAL A 234 -16.41 -8.34 -36.63
N GLU A 235 -15.15 -7.95 -36.53
CA GLU A 235 -14.73 -6.69 -35.92
C GLU A 235 -14.54 -5.60 -36.96
N ASN A 236 -13.88 -5.94 -38.09
CA ASN A 236 -13.61 -4.99 -39.13
C ASN A 236 -13.63 -5.65 -40.53
N LEU A 237 -14.26 -4.93 -41.47
CA LEU A 237 -14.29 -5.29 -42.88
C LEU A 237 -13.36 -4.32 -43.63
N GLY A 238 -12.09 -4.67 -43.68
CA GLY A 238 -11.08 -3.86 -44.39
C GLY A 238 -11.13 -3.98 -45.89
N PRO A 239 -10.36 -3.15 -46.65
CA PRO A 239 -10.32 -3.20 -48.08
C PRO A 239 -9.65 -4.47 -48.61
N LEU A 240 -8.75 -5.09 -47.84
CA LEU A 240 -7.94 -6.25 -48.25
C LEU A 240 -8.14 -7.46 -47.31
N SER A 241 -8.53 -7.23 -46.07
CA SER A 241 -8.72 -8.29 -45.09
C SER A 241 -9.98 -8.08 -44.26
N THR A 242 -10.50 -9.17 -43.71
CA THR A 242 -11.55 -9.16 -42.70
C THR A 242 -10.94 -9.61 -41.39
N THR A 243 -11.18 -8.84 -40.32
CA THR A 243 -10.75 -9.15 -38.96
C THR A 243 -11.92 -9.70 -38.15
N LEU A 244 -11.74 -10.86 -37.59
CA LEU A 244 -12.68 -11.45 -36.65
C LEU A 244 -12.07 -11.47 -35.26
N THR A 245 -12.88 -11.17 -34.25
CA THR A 245 -12.52 -11.32 -32.84
C THR A 245 -13.15 -12.58 -32.28
N VAL A 246 -12.32 -13.44 -31.74
CA VAL A 246 -12.70 -14.67 -31.05
C VAL A 246 -12.70 -14.44 -29.57
N HIS A 247 -13.84 -14.63 -28.93
CA HIS A 247 -14.00 -14.62 -27.48
C HIS A 247 -14.15 -16.06 -26.99
N ALA A 248 -13.20 -16.51 -26.18
CA ALA A 248 -13.25 -17.86 -25.59
C ALA A 248 -12.94 -17.82 -24.12
N TRP A 249 -13.57 -18.72 -23.34
CA TRP A 249 -13.27 -18.89 -21.93
C TRP A 249 -12.35 -20.09 -21.75
N LEU A 250 -11.21 -19.87 -21.08
CA LEU A 250 -10.20 -20.90 -20.86
C LEU A 250 -10.08 -21.21 -19.38
N GLN A 251 -9.65 -22.41 -19.05
CA GLN A 251 -9.32 -22.77 -17.67
C GLN A 251 -8.13 -21.92 -17.19
N ASN A 252 -8.27 -21.33 -16.01
CA ASN A 252 -7.32 -20.35 -15.51
C ASN A 252 -5.99 -20.97 -15.03
N ARG A 253 -5.98 -22.26 -14.69
CA ARG A 253 -4.85 -22.95 -14.07
C ARG A 253 -3.57 -22.91 -14.94
N ASP A 254 -3.72 -22.94 -16.25
CA ASP A 254 -2.62 -22.91 -17.22
C ASP A 254 -2.99 -21.99 -18.40
N PHE A 255 -3.43 -20.80 -18.07
CA PHE A 255 -4.06 -19.88 -19.02
C PHE A 255 -3.17 -19.53 -20.23
N LEU A 256 -1.88 -19.25 -20.01
CA LEU A 256 -0.97 -18.84 -21.09
C LEU A 256 -0.69 -19.97 -22.07
N ASN A 257 -0.45 -21.19 -21.57
CA ASN A 257 -0.25 -22.35 -22.44
C ASN A 257 -1.56 -22.73 -23.15
N SER A 258 -2.69 -22.71 -22.42
CA SER A 258 -4.01 -22.95 -23.01
C SER A 258 -4.32 -21.94 -24.12
N LEU A 259 -4.00 -20.66 -23.93
CA LEU A 259 -4.18 -19.63 -24.95
C LEU A 259 -3.32 -19.90 -26.18
N SER A 260 -2.07 -20.31 -25.98
CA SER A 260 -1.16 -20.65 -27.09
C SER A 260 -1.71 -21.84 -27.89
N GLU A 261 -2.14 -22.90 -27.21
CA GLU A 261 -2.71 -24.10 -27.84
C GLU A 261 -4.02 -23.80 -28.59
N VAL A 262 -4.88 -22.95 -28.02
CA VAL A 262 -6.12 -22.52 -28.66
C VAL A 262 -5.84 -21.74 -29.95
N LYS A 263 -4.88 -20.80 -29.92
CA LYS A 263 -4.48 -20.06 -31.11
C LYS A 263 -3.91 -20.97 -32.20
N LYS A 264 -3.08 -21.96 -31.82
CA LYS A 264 -2.54 -22.96 -32.76
C LYS A 264 -3.66 -23.83 -33.33
N GLY A 265 -4.60 -24.30 -32.50
CA GLY A 265 -5.71 -25.12 -32.94
C GLY A 265 -6.62 -24.40 -33.94
N VAL A 266 -6.95 -23.15 -33.69
CA VAL A 266 -7.70 -22.31 -34.61
C VAL A 266 -6.95 -22.13 -35.94
N ARG A 267 -5.64 -21.82 -35.87
CA ARG A 267 -4.81 -21.70 -37.08
C ARG A 267 -4.80 -22.97 -37.92
N HIS A 268 -4.65 -24.13 -37.26
CA HIS A 268 -4.63 -25.43 -37.93
C HIS A 268 -5.97 -25.71 -38.64
N ALA A 269 -7.09 -25.48 -37.96
CA ALA A 269 -8.42 -25.65 -38.54
C ALA A 269 -8.68 -24.74 -39.74
N LEU A 270 -8.18 -23.51 -39.69
CA LEU A 270 -8.26 -22.58 -40.84
C LEU A 270 -7.43 -23.06 -42.05
N GLN A 271 -6.25 -23.63 -41.78
CA GLN A 271 -5.40 -24.23 -42.83
C GLN A 271 -6.03 -25.47 -43.44
N GLU A 272 -6.59 -26.38 -42.63
CA GLU A 272 -7.30 -27.57 -43.14
C GLU A 272 -8.55 -27.23 -43.95
N ALA A 273 -9.22 -26.11 -43.59
CA ALA A 273 -10.37 -25.61 -44.32
C ALA A 273 -9.97 -24.79 -45.58
N GLU A 274 -8.67 -24.73 -45.92
CA GLU A 274 -8.14 -23.96 -47.05
C GLU A 274 -8.55 -22.47 -47.05
N ILE A 275 -8.69 -21.89 -45.83
CA ILE A 275 -9.03 -20.47 -45.68
C ILE A 275 -7.79 -19.63 -45.88
N ALA A 276 -7.83 -18.70 -46.86
CA ALA A 276 -6.71 -17.88 -47.26
C ALA A 276 -6.35 -16.83 -46.19
N ALA A 277 -5.08 -16.75 -45.84
CA ALA A 277 -4.55 -15.61 -45.10
C ALA A 277 -4.52 -14.35 -46.00
N PRO A 278 -4.66 -13.15 -45.43
CA PRO A 278 -4.59 -11.93 -46.21
C PRO A 278 -3.26 -11.85 -46.93
N ILE A 279 -3.30 -11.50 -48.23
CA ILE A 279 -2.09 -11.31 -49.02
C ILE A 279 -1.41 -10.03 -48.52
N PRO A 280 -0.14 -10.10 -48.05
CA PRO A 280 0.56 -8.89 -47.65
C PRO A 280 0.74 -8.00 -48.88
N VAL A 281 0.15 -6.81 -48.88
CA VAL A 281 0.47 -5.80 -49.90
C VAL A 281 1.92 -5.43 -49.68
N ALA A 282 2.78 -5.72 -50.66
CA ALA A 282 4.13 -5.21 -50.62
C ALA A 282 4.06 -3.68 -50.48
N ALA A 283 4.62 -3.17 -49.41
CA ALA A 283 4.74 -1.73 -49.28
C ALA A 283 5.37 -1.19 -50.58
N PRO A 284 4.80 -0.12 -51.18
CA PRO A 284 5.40 0.44 -52.37
C PRO A 284 6.87 0.69 -52.04
N ALA A 285 7.76 0.19 -52.92
CA ALA A 285 9.18 0.40 -52.74
C ALA A 285 9.39 1.90 -52.57
N VAL A 286 9.75 2.31 -51.38
CA VAL A 286 10.13 3.70 -51.13
C VAL A 286 11.33 3.92 -52.01
N ALA A 287 11.17 4.73 -53.05
CA ALA A 287 12.29 5.09 -53.89
C ALA A 287 13.44 5.57 -53.00
N PRO A 288 14.67 5.08 -53.20
CA PRO A 288 15.80 5.54 -52.41
C PRO A 288 15.82 7.07 -52.43
N TRP A 289 15.89 7.66 -51.25
CA TRP A 289 15.98 9.09 -51.13
C TRP A 289 17.11 9.61 -52.01
N GLN A 290 16.78 10.47 -52.98
CA GLN A 290 17.76 11.18 -53.80
C GLN A 290 17.93 12.57 -53.19
N PRO A 291 19.17 12.96 -52.87
CA PRO A 291 19.42 14.34 -52.47
C PRO A 291 18.95 15.28 -53.53
N PRO A 292 18.44 16.46 -53.19
CA PRO A 292 18.12 17.49 -54.18
C PRO A 292 19.32 17.73 -55.06
N ALA A 293 19.13 17.74 -56.40
CA ALA A 293 20.19 18.10 -57.32
C ALA A 293 20.79 19.44 -56.87
N GLU A 294 22.11 19.48 -56.68
CA GLU A 294 22.85 20.70 -56.46
C GLU A 294 22.47 21.68 -57.57
N GLN A 295 21.62 22.65 -57.29
CA GLN A 295 21.36 23.74 -58.18
C GLN A 295 22.64 24.55 -58.24
N ASP A 296 23.20 24.60 -59.43
CA ASP A 296 24.44 25.30 -59.79
C ASP A 296 24.55 26.65 -59.14
N ALA A 297 25.49 26.78 -58.23
CA ALA A 297 25.83 28.00 -57.51
C ALA A 297 26.65 28.98 -58.37
N ASP A 298 26.62 28.84 -59.70
CA ASP A 298 27.49 29.57 -60.63
C ASP A 298 26.86 30.76 -61.40
N GLU A 299 25.60 31.14 -61.05
CA GLU A 299 24.96 32.24 -61.85
C GLU A 299 25.08 33.64 -61.19
N HIS A 300 25.87 33.84 -60.13
CA HIS A 300 26.08 35.18 -59.57
C HIS A 300 27.51 35.72 -59.54
N ALA A 301 28.42 35.11 -60.28
CA ALA A 301 29.83 35.58 -60.33
C ALA A 301 30.20 36.37 -61.59
N ASN A 302 29.26 36.98 -62.32
CA ASN A 302 29.70 37.89 -63.43
C ASN A 302 28.71 39.00 -63.67
N LYS A 303 28.81 40.13 -62.97
CA LYS A 303 28.39 41.46 -63.41
C LYS A 303 29.56 42.42 -63.23
N PRO A 304 30.19 42.89 -64.31
CA PRO A 304 31.12 44.03 -64.20
C PRO A 304 30.36 45.35 -64.03
N ASN A 305 30.96 46.28 -63.31
CA ASN A 305 30.65 47.66 -62.93
C ASN A 305 29.57 48.40 -63.75
#